data_070778e821c4bae3a03357beeab61871
#
_entry.id   070778e821c4bae3a03357beeab61871
#
_cell.length_a   1.000
_cell.length_b   1.000
_cell.length_c   1.000
_cell.angle_alpha   90.00
_cell.angle_beta   90.00
_cell.angle_gamma   90.00
#
_symmetry.space_group_name_H-M   'P 1'
#
loop_
_entity.id
_entity.type
_entity.pdbx_description
1 polymer ?
#
loop_
_entity_poly.entity_id
_entity_poly.type
_entity_poly.pdbx_seq_one_letter_code
_entity_poly.pdbx_strand_id
1 'polypeptide(L)'
;MAQAVLLAGCGDLGLRVAERLLARGLEVWALRRHPPSAAPAAIRWIAADLADPASLAGLPRHIDRVAYLPAPGGRDPDRYRAVFVDGPRHLLAALGPQPRRWVFVSSSAVYGEHGGQWIDEDTPTAPQGFNGRLLLQAEQWLQANLPGAVVLRLAGLYGPGRSQLLQRLREGQARAAAGHWANRIHIDDAAAAVDHLLHLPAPLPCYLGADDTPMPLDQLYGALARLLQAPPPAPGPAPAQVGSKRMSNRRLKASGLALRWPDSLAGYRDLIERGMV
;
A
#
# COMPACT_ATOMS: atom_id res chain seq x y z
N MET A 1 9.12 -27.31 -9.65
CA MET A 1 9.86 -26.06 -9.89
C MET A 1 9.53 -25.09 -8.74
N ALA A 2 10.52 -24.36 -8.22
CA ALA A 2 10.29 -23.36 -7.19
C ALA A 2 9.31 -22.31 -7.72
N GLN A 3 8.35 -21.91 -6.88
CA GLN A 3 7.39 -20.85 -7.24
C GLN A 3 8.10 -19.50 -7.12
N ALA A 4 8.23 -18.78 -8.24
CA ALA A 4 8.89 -17.50 -8.29
C ALA A 4 7.89 -16.34 -8.17
N VAL A 5 8.20 -15.38 -7.33
CA VAL A 5 7.38 -14.17 -7.10
C VAL A 5 8.18 -12.94 -7.52
N LEU A 6 7.56 -12.05 -8.31
CA LEU A 6 8.12 -10.76 -8.66
C LEU A 6 7.48 -9.64 -7.83
N LEU A 7 8.31 -8.87 -7.14
CA LEU A 7 7.94 -7.65 -6.44
C LEU A 7 8.25 -6.45 -7.32
N ALA A 8 7.28 -5.97 -8.09
CA ALA A 8 7.44 -4.83 -8.98
C ALA A 8 7.30 -3.52 -8.22
N GLY A 9 8.38 -2.75 -8.12
CA GLY A 9 8.46 -1.54 -7.31
C GLY A 9 8.86 -1.81 -5.85
N CYS A 10 9.85 -2.68 -5.63
CA CYS A 10 10.28 -3.13 -4.31
C CYS A 10 10.95 -2.00 -3.50
N GLY A 11 10.12 -1.21 -2.80
CA GLY A 11 10.51 -0.27 -1.76
C GLY A 11 10.39 -0.88 -0.35
N ASP A 12 10.14 -0.04 0.67
CA ASP A 12 9.99 -0.47 2.06
C ASP A 12 8.91 -1.55 2.26
N LEU A 13 7.70 -1.35 1.72
CA LEU A 13 6.65 -2.37 1.75
C LEU A 13 7.10 -3.66 1.04
N GLY A 14 7.74 -3.52 -0.14
CA GLY A 14 8.21 -4.66 -0.91
C GLY A 14 9.26 -5.49 -0.18
N LEU A 15 10.17 -4.88 0.56
CA LEU A 15 11.17 -5.59 1.37
C LEU A 15 10.52 -6.43 2.46
N ARG A 16 9.50 -5.91 3.15
CA ARG A 16 8.76 -6.65 4.17
C ARG A 16 7.96 -7.82 3.57
N VAL A 17 7.43 -7.64 2.35
CA VAL A 17 6.82 -8.75 1.59
C VAL A 17 7.88 -9.78 1.22
N ALA A 18 9.06 -9.35 0.75
CA ALA A 18 10.16 -10.24 0.39
C ALA A 18 10.60 -11.13 1.56
N GLU A 19 10.76 -10.56 2.76
CA GLU A 19 11.10 -11.32 3.97
C GLU A 19 10.09 -12.44 4.26
N ARG A 20 8.79 -12.16 4.11
CA ARG A 20 7.73 -13.16 4.32
C ARG A 20 7.76 -14.26 3.26
N LEU A 21 7.99 -13.89 2.01
CA LEU A 21 8.08 -14.86 0.90
C LEU A 21 9.33 -15.75 1.00
N LEU A 22 10.47 -15.18 1.38
CA LEU A 22 11.70 -15.93 1.64
C LEU A 22 11.53 -16.90 2.81
N ALA A 23 10.85 -16.50 3.89
CA ALA A 23 10.53 -17.38 5.00
C ALA A 23 9.63 -18.57 4.61
N ARG A 24 8.89 -18.47 3.49
CA ARG A 24 8.14 -19.59 2.87
C ARG A 24 8.98 -20.43 1.92
N GLY A 25 10.26 -20.14 1.75
CA GLY A 25 11.14 -20.85 0.81
C GLY A 25 10.87 -20.53 -0.67
N LEU A 26 10.26 -19.39 -0.97
CA LEU A 26 9.96 -18.97 -2.33
C LEU A 26 11.14 -18.26 -2.99
N GLU A 27 11.24 -18.36 -4.30
CA GLU A 27 12.19 -17.57 -5.09
C GLU A 27 11.64 -16.15 -5.26
N VAL A 28 12.39 -15.14 -4.78
CA VAL A 28 11.96 -13.75 -4.79
C VAL A 28 12.80 -12.91 -5.75
N TRP A 29 12.13 -12.32 -6.73
CA TRP A 29 12.68 -11.31 -7.64
C TRP A 29 12.15 -9.93 -7.23
N ALA A 30 13.02 -8.93 -7.17
CA ALA A 30 12.66 -7.58 -6.76
C ALA A 30 13.10 -6.56 -7.82
N LEU A 31 12.14 -5.85 -8.38
CA LEU A 31 12.35 -4.84 -9.40
C LEU A 31 12.26 -3.43 -8.80
N ARG A 32 13.28 -2.63 -8.99
CA ARG A 32 13.31 -1.19 -8.72
C ARG A 32 14.40 -0.50 -9.53
N ARG A 33 14.26 0.82 -9.71
CA ARG A 33 15.23 1.63 -10.50
C ARG A 33 16.64 1.56 -9.96
N HIS A 34 16.79 1.63 -8.65
CA HIS A 34 18.06 1.63 -7.95
C HIS A 34 18.02 0.57 -6.83
N PRO A 35 18.44 -0.68 -7.09
CA PRO A 35 18.59 -1.69 -6.06
C PRO A 35 19.52 -1.21 -4.94
N PRO A 36 19.26 -1.55 -3.67
CA PRO A 36 20.13 -1.12 -2.58
C PRO A 36 21.47 -1.81 -2.66
N SER A 37 22.57 -1.07 -2.36
CA SER A 37 23.92 -1.62 -2.39
C SER A 37 24.13 -2.74 -1.34
N ALA A 38 23.46 -2.62 -0.19
CA ALA A 38 23.45 -3.63 0.87
C ALA A 38 22.17 -4.48 0.82
N ALA A 39 21.85 -5.00 -0.36
CA ALA A 39 20.66 -5.81 -0.56
C ALA A 39 20.79 -7.21 0.06
N PRO A 40 19.71 -7.78 0.64
CA PRO A 40 19.75 -9.17 1.07
C PRO A 40 20.08 -10.10 -0.10
N ALA A 41 21.11 -10.94 0.05
CA ALA A 41 21.60 -11.83 -1.02
C ALA A 41 20.55 -12.86 -1.49
N ALA A 42 19.56 -13.15 -0.64
CA ALA A 42 18.46 -14.06 -0.98
C ALA A 42 17.44 -13.46 -1.97
N ILE A 43 17.48 -12.14 -2.21
CA ILE A 43 16.60 -11.46 -3.16
C ILE A 43 17.35 -11.27 -4.48
N ARG A 44 16.74 -11.68 -5.58
CA ARG A 44 17.27 -11.47 -6.92
C ARG A 44 16.81 -10.10 -7.45
N TRP A 45 17.75 -9.16 -7.51
CA TRP A 45 17.44 -7.79 -7.89
C TRP A 45 17.48 -7.56 -9.39
N ILE A 46 16.52 -6.77 -9.87
CA ILE A 46 16.41 -6.30 -11.25
C ILE A 46 16.40 -4.77 -11.22
N ALA A 47 17.41 -4.16 -11.82
CA ALA A 47 17.46 -2.71 -12.03
C ALA A 47 16.65 -2.35 -13.27
N ALA A 48 15.42 -1.86 -13.08
CA ALA A 48 14.54 -1.48 -14.19
C ALA A 48 13.54 -0.40 -13.75
N ASP A 49 13.03 0.39 -14.70
CA ASP A 49 11.95 1.36 -14.50
C ASP A 49 10.67 0.83 -15.14
N LEU A 50 9.60 0.70 -14.36
CA LEU A 50 8.27 0.30 -14.84
C LEU A 50 7.71 1.24 -15.91
N ALA A 51 8.18 2.49 -15.95
CA ALA A 51 7.80 3.45 -16.98
C ALA A 51 8.58 3.28 -18.30
N ASP A 52 9.67 2.51 -18.30
CA ASP A 52 10.51 2.25 -19.48
C ASP A 52 10.42 0.77 -19.88
N PRO A 53 9.63 0.42 -20.93
CA PRO A 53 9.46 -0.95 -21.37
C PRO A 53 10.78 -1.61 -21.84
N ALA A 54 11.74 -0.83 -22.35
CA ALA A 54 13.03 -1.39 -22.80
C ALA A 54 13.83 -1.94 -21.60
N SER A 55 13.76 -1.31 -20.44
CA SER A 55 14.43 -1.77 -19.23
C SER A 55 13.90 -3.10 -18.69
N LEU A 56 12.70 -3.52 -19.13
CA LEU A 56 12.03 -4.75 -18.68
C LEU A 56 12.37 -5.98 -19.54
N ALA A 57 13.18 -5.84 -20.58
CA ALA A 57 13.46 -6.92 -21.55
C ALA A 57 14.16 -8.15 -20.94
N GLY A 58 14.83 -8.02 -19.80
CA GLY A 58 15.56 -9.10 -19.12
C GLY A 58 14.79 -9.83 -18.01
N LEU A 59 13.49 -9.70 -17.93
CA LEU A 59 12.69 -10.34 -16.88
C LEU A 59 12.67 -11.87 -17.00
N PRO A 60 12.72 -12.61 -15.88
CA PRO A 60 12.64 -14.07 -15.89
C PRO A 60 11.25 -14.54 -16.35
N ARG A 61 11.22 -15.55 -17.23
CA ARG A 61 9.98 -16.07 -17.83
C ARG A 61 9.16 -17.00 -16.95
N HIS A 62 9.70 -17.39 -15.80
CA HIS A 62 9.06 -18.36 -14.89
C HIS A 62 8.38 -17.71 -13.68
N ILE A 63 8.04 -16.44 -13.78
CA ILE A 63 7.31 -15.73 -12.70
C ILE A 63 5.89 -16.26 -12.62
N ASP A 64 5.54 -16.85 -11.47
CA ASP A 64 4.21 -17.40 -11.19
C ASP A 64 3.27 -16.35 -10.55
N ARG A 65 3.83 -15.44 -9.75
CA ARG A 65 3.06 -14.41 -9.03
C ARG A 65 3.73 -13.05 -9.12
N VAL A 66 2.92 -12.00 -9.14
CA VAL A 66 3.37 -10.60 -9.13
C VAL A 66 2.71 -9.84 -7.99
N ALA A 67 3.49 -9.16 -7.16
CA ALA A 67 3.02 -8.07 -6.33
C ALA A 67 3.45 -6.74 -6.96
N TYR A 68 2.48 -5.96 -7.42
CA TYR A 68 2.70 -4.65 -8.01
C TYR A 68 2.49 -3.57 -6.96
N LEU A 69 3.60 -2.99 -6.45
CA LEU A 69 3.58 -2.12 -5.28
C LEU A 69 4.56 -0.93 -5.36
N PRO A 70 4.68 -0.26 -6.53
CA PRO A 70 5.58 0.87 -6.68
C PRO A 70 5.10 2.10 -5.92
N ALA A 71 6.07 2.96 -5.56
CA ALA A 71 5.82 4.33 -5.16
C ALA A 71 6.30 5.27 -6.27
N PRO A 72 5.50 6.27 -6.70
CA PRO A 72 5.86 7.13 -7.82
C PRO A 72 7.01 8.10 -7.49
N GLY A 73 7.32 8.28 -6.19
CA GLY A 73 8.40 9.15 -5.73
C GLY A 73 8.02 10.63 -5.60
N GLY A 74 6.78 11.00 -5.89
CA GLY A 74 6.25 12.36 -5.79
C GLY A 74 4.80 12.44 -6.24
N ARG A 75 4.19 13.64 -6.16
CA ARG A 75 2.80 13.89 -6.59
C ARG A 75 2.77 14.54 -7.97
N ASP A 76 3.42 13.93 -8.94
CA ASP A 76 3.41 14.35 -10.33
C ASP A 76 2.45 13.48 -11.15
N PRO A 77 1.47 14.07 -11.90
CA PRO A 77 0.47 13.31 -12.64
C PRO A 77 1.06 12.43 -13.74
N ASP A 78 2.08 12.90 -14.46
CA ASP A 78 2.67 12.14 -15.57
C ASP A 78 3.45 10.94 -15.05
N ARG A 79 4.19 11.14 -13.95
CA ARG A 79 4.86 10.03 -13.27
C ARG A 79 3.87 9.02 -12.69
N TYR A 80 2.75 9.47 -12.13
CA TYR A 80 1.68 8.58 -11.67
C TYR A 80 1.10 7.77 -12.82
N ARG A 81 0.82 8.40 -13.97
CA ARG A 81 0.34 7.71 -15.17
C ARG A 81 1.34 6.66 -15.64
N ALA A 82 2.60 7.06 -15.83
CA ALA A 82 3.66 6.17 -16.28
C ALA A 82 3.83 4.96 -15.37
N VAL A 83 3.77 5.14 -14.04
CA VAL A 83 3.98 4.07 -13.07
C VAL A 83 2.73 3.22 -12.87
N PHE A 84 1.54 3.80 -12.73
CA PHE A 84 0.35 3.04 -12.35
C PHE A 84 -0.54 2.62 -13.52
N VAL A 85 -0.55 3.37 -14.63
CA VAL A 85 -1.40 3.05 -15.79
C VAL A 85 -0.60 2.29 -16.85
N ASP A 86 0.56 2.81 -17.21
CA ASP A 86 1.38 2.25 -18.29
C ASP A 86 2.28 1.11 -17.79
N GLY A 87 2.86 1.26 -16.60
CA GLY A 87 3.76 0.28 -15.99
C GLY A 87 3.20 -1.14 -15.86
N PRO A 88 1.95 -1.37 -15.41
CA PRO A 88 1.37 -2.71 -15.40
C PRO A 88 1.27 -3.34 -16.80
N ARG A 89 1.00 -2.53 -17.83
CA ARG A 89 0.92 -2.97 -19.22
C ARG A 89 2.30 -3.38 -19.75
N HIS A 90 3.31 -2.55 -19.50
CA HIS A 90 4.70 -2.82 -19.85
C HIS A 90 5.19 -4.10 -19.19
N LEU A 91 4.94 -4.22 -17.88
CA LEU A 91 5.36 -5.39 -17.11
C LEU A 91 4.67 -6.66 -17.61
N LEU A 92 3.36 -6.63 -17.86
CA LEU A 92 2.62 -7.79 -18.38
C LEU A 92 3.15 -8.22 -19.74
N ALA A 93 3.42 -7.28 -20.65
CA ALA A 93 3.99 -7.56 -21.95
C ALA A 93 5.39 -8.18 -21.86
N ALA A 94 6.22 -7.73 -20.92
CA ALA A 94 7.59 -8.19 -20.74
C ALA A 94 7.69 -9.59 -20.09
N LEU A 95 6.73 -9.99 -19.26
CA LEU A 95 6.74 -11.29 -18.58
C LEU A 95 6.51 -12.48 -19.53
N GLY A 96 5.86 -12.28 -20.67
CA GLY A 96 5.51 -13.34 -21.63
C GLY A 96 4.34 -14.20 -21.12
N PRO A 97 4.57 -15.32 -20.37
CA PRO A 97 3.48 -16.09 -19.79
C PRO A 97 2.73 -15.28 -18.72
N GLN A 98 1.40 -15.36 -18.74
CA GLN A 98 0.57 -14.66 -17.78
C GLN A 98 0.78 -15.25 -16.36
N PRO A 99 1.10 -14.41 -15.34
CA PRO A 99 1.22 -14.88 -13.97
C PRO A 99 -0.11 -15.42 -13.45
N ARG A 100 -0.06 -16.51 -12.69
CA ARG A 100 -1.26 -17.10 -12.07
C ARG A 100 -1.94 -16.16 -11.07
N ARG A 101 -1.16 -15.29 -10.42
CA ARG A 101 -1.65 -14.33 -9.44
C ARG A 101 -0.98 -12.97 -9.64
N TRP A 102 -1.79 -11.92 -9.62
CA TRP A 102 -1.32 -10.54 -9.59
C TRP A 102 -2.01 -9.79 -8.43
N VAL A 103 -1.24 -9.26 -7.49
CA VAL A 103 -1.75 -8.39 -6.44
C VAL A 103 -1.30 -6.96 -6.76
N PHE A 104 -2.27 -6.10 -7.02
CA PHE A 104 -2.05 -4.67 -7.28
C PHE A 104 -2.30 -3.87 -6.02
N VAL A 105 -1.27 -3.24 -5.47
CA VAL A 105 -1.40 -2.35 -4.33
C VAL A 105 -1.88 -0.98 -4.79
N SER A 106 -3.14 -0.72 -4.49
CA SER A 106 -3.84 0.54 -4.75
C SER A 106 -4.00 1.35 -3.46
N SER A 107 -4.87 2.34 -3.46
CA SER A 107 -5.09 3.25 -2.34
C SER A 107 -6.57 3.56 -2.13
N SER A 108 -6.94 3.88 -0.89
CA SER A 108 -8.24 4.46 -0.55
C SER A 108 -8.55 5.79 -1.24
N ALA A 109 -7.57 6.37 -1.95
CA ALA A 109 -7.74 7.59 -2.76
C ALA A 109 -8.72 7.42 -3.94
N VAL A 110 -9.05 6.17 -4.32
CA VAL A 110 -10.08 5.88 -5.33
C VAL A 110 -11.50 6.18 -4.85
N TYR A 111 -11.71 6.27 -3.53
CA TYR A 111 -12.96 6.71 -2.95
C TYR A 111 -12.96 8.23 -2.74
N GLY A 112 -14.11 8.84 -2.95
CA GLY A 112 -14.31 10.27 -2.71
C GLY A 112 -14.72 10.58 -1.27
N GLU A 113 -15.52 11.65 -1.15
CA GLU A 113 -16.14 12.08 0.10
C GLU A 113 -17.37 11.20 0.42
N HIS A 114 -17.45 10.72 1.65
CA HIS A 114 -18.54 9.89 2.16
C HIS A 114 -19.09 10.39 3.50
N GLY A 115 -18.81 11.64 3.91
CA GLY A 115 -19.33 12.23 5.15
C GLY A 115 -18.95 11.46 6.41
N GLY A 116 -17.80 10.78 6.42
CA GLY A 116 -17.41 9.90 7.53
C GLY A 116 -18.18 8.58 7.62
N GLN A 117 -18.98 8.22 6.64
CA GLN A 117 -19.69 6.94 6.61
C GLN A 117 -18.72 5.76 6.42
N TRP A 118 -19.17 4.56 6.79
CA TRP A 118 -18.45 3.33 6.49
C TRP A 118 -18.53 3.03 5.00
N ILE A 119 -17.38 2.67 4.44
CA ILE A 119 -17.24 2.18 3.08
C ILE A 119 -16.64 0.77 3.09
N ASP A 120 -16.96 0.01 2.06
CA ASP A 120 -16.41 -1.30 1.76
C ASP A 120 -15.99 -1.39 0.29
N GLU A 121 -15.66 -2.60 -0.17
CA GLU A 121 -15.19 -2.84 -1.53
C GLU A 121 -16.30 -2.66 -2.59
N ASP A 122 -17.57 -2.77 -2.18
CA ASP A 122 -18.74 -2.63 -3.07
C ASP A 122 -19.26 -1.17 -3.11
N THR A 123 -18.72 -0.31 -2.25
CA THR A 123 -19.04 1.13 -2.25
C THR A 123 -18.53 1.79 -3.54
N PRO A 124 -19.35 2.59 -4.25
CA PRO A 124 -18.94 3.26 -5.47
C PRO A 124 -17.69 4.11 -5.30
N THR A 125 -16.76 3.98 -6.26
CA THR A 125 -15.55 4.80 -6.31
C THR A 125 -15.83 6.15 -6.97
N ALA A 126 -15.36 7.25 -6.37
CA ALA A 126 -15.52 8.61 -6.87
C ALA A 126 -14.29 9.47 -6.56
N PRO A 127 -13.11 9.19 -7.17
CA PRO A 127 -11.86 9.84 -6.80
C PRO A 127 -11.86 11.33 -7.11
N GLN A 128 -11.55 12.17 -6.12
CA GLN A 128 -11.48 13.62 -6.25
C GLN A 128 -10.13 14.08 -6.79
N GLY A 129 -9.04 13.38 -6.44
CA GLY A 129 -7.68 13.69 -6.86
C GLY A 129 -7.24 12.95 -8.14
N PHE A 130 -6.25 13.49 -8.84
CA PHE A 130 -5.67 12.85 -10.02
C PHE A 130 -5.09 11.46 -9.71
N ASN A 131 -4.46 11.33 -8.55
CA ASN A 131 -3.87 10.07 -8.09
C ASN A 131 -4.91 8.97 -7.95
N GLY A 132 -6.05 9.26 -7.33
CA GLY A 132 -7.16 8.32 -7.22
C GLY A 132 -7.75 7.95 -8.59
N ARG A 133 -7.88 8.91 -9.50
CA ARG A 133 -8.38 8.65 -10.87
C ARG A 133 -7.44 7.72 -11.66
N LEU A 134 -6.13 7.96 -11.58
CA LEU A 134 -5.15 7.13 -12.28
C LEU A 134 -5.05 5.72 -11.67
N LEU A 135 -5.13 5.60 -10.35
CA LEU A 135 -5.20 4.29 -9.70
C LEU A 135 -6.46 3.53 -10.10
N LEU A 136 -7.63 4.17 -10.09
CA LEU A 136 -8.88 3.53 -10.51
C LEU A 136 -8.82 3.08 -11.98
N GLN A 137 -8.25 3.89 -12.88
CA GLN A 137 -8.02 3.50 -14.27
C GLN A 137 -7.14 2.24 -14.39
N ALA A 138 -6.10 2.14 -13.55
CA ALA A 138 -5.24 0.97 -13.50
C ALA A 138 -5.97 -0.27 -12.96
N GLU A 139 -6.74 -0.13 -11.88
CA GLU A 139 -7.57 -1.22 -11.33
C GLU A 139 -8.53 -1.78 -12.38
N GLN A 140 -9.26 -0.90 -13.07
CA GLN A 140 -10.22 -1.28 -14.11
C GLN A 140 -9.54 -2.02 -15.27
N TRP A 141 -8.38 -1.51 -15.73
CA TRP A 141 -7.63 -2.17 -16.77
C TRP A 141 -7.14 -3.55 -16.36
N LEU A 142 -6.60 -3.68 -15.14
CA LEU A 142 -6.13 -4.97 -14.61
C LEU A 142 -7.26 -5.98 -14.52
N GLN A 143 -8.41 -5.61 -13.98
CA GLN A 143 -9.57 -6.49 -13.85
C GLN A 143 -10.11 -6.95 -15.22
N ALA A 144 -10.06 -6.08 -16.23
CA ALA A 144 -10.51 -6.42 -17.58
C ALA A 144 -9.53 -7.31 -18.35
N ASN A 145 -8.21 -7.25 -18.07
CA ASN A 145 -7.17 -7.90 -18.86
C ASN A 145 -6.47 -9.07 -18.14
N LEU A 146 -6.61 -9.19 -16.83
CA LEU A 146 -5.98 -10.19 -15.99
C LEU A 146 -7.02 -10.90 -15.12
N PRO A 147 -7.67 -11.97 -15.61
CA PRO A 147 -8.53 -12.81 -14.78
C PRO A 147 -7.75 -13.33 -13.56
N GLY A 148 -8.19 -13.02 -12.36
CA GLY A 148 -7.49 -13.38 -11.13
C GLY A 148 -6.53 -12.32 -10.58
N ALA A 149 -6.49 -11.12 -11.18
CA ALA A 149 -5.88 -9.97 -10.54
C ALA A 149 -6.67 -9.57 -9.29
N VAL A 150 -5.96 -9.23 -8.23
CA VAL A 150 -6.50 -8.81 -6.95
C VAL A 150 -6.04 -7.39 -6.66
N VAL A 151 -6.98 -6.50 -6.38
CA VAL A 151 -6.71 -5.13 -5.95
C VAL A 151 -6.70 -5.06 -4.42
N LEU A 152 -5.65 -4.52 -3.84
CA LEU A 152 -5.56 -4.20 -2.42
C LEU A 152 -5.51 -2.67 -2.25
N ARG A 153 -6.64 -2.07 -1.87
CA ARG A 153 -6.76 -0.63 -1.59
C ARG A 153 -6.32 -0.35 -0.16
N LEU A 154 -5.11 0.17 0.02
CA LEU A 154 -4.55 0.45 1.33
C LEU A 154 -5.01 1.79 1.89
N ALA A 155 -5.23 1.80 3.18
CA ALA A 155 -5.32 3.00 4.02
C ALA A 155 -3.94 3.67 4.18
N GLY A 156 -3.85 4.73 4.98
CA GLY A 156 -2.60 5.42 5.28
C GLY A 156 -1.61 4.49 6.00
N LEU A 157 -0.49 4.21 5.36
CA LEU A 157 0.56 3.37 5.95
C LEU A 157 1.27 4.08 7.11
N TYR A 158 1.48 3.37 8.21
CA TYR A 158 2.35 3.80 9.31
C TYR A 158 3.24 2.63 9.77
N GLY A 159 4.23 2.91 10.59
CA GLY A 159 5.16 1.89 11.10
C GLY A 159 6.62 2.36 11.07
N PRO A 160 7.58 1.48 11.34
CA PRO A 160 9.00 1.83 11.33
C PRO A 160 9.44 2.47 10.02
N GLY A 161 10.23 3.55 10.08
CA GLY A 161 10.68 4.32 8.91
C GLY A 161 9.65 5.31 8.36
N ARG A 162 8.48 5.48 9.03
CA ARG A 162 7.39 6.39 8.62
C ARG A 162 7.06 7.39 9.71
N SER A 163 8.09 8.08 10.20
CA SER A 163 8.03 8.99 11.35
C SER A 163 7.52 10.40 11.06
N GLN A 164 7.28 10.77 9.79
CA GLN A 164 6.94 12.14 9.39
C GLN A 164 5.78 12.79 10.19
N LEU A 165 4.72 12.02 10.48
CA LEU A 165 3.61 12.53 11.30
C LEU A 165 4.07 12.83 12.73
N LEU A 166 4.80 11.89 13.34
CA LEU A 166 5.26 12.01 14.73
C LEU A 166 6.29 13.14 14.88
N GLN A 167 7.17 13.31 13.89
CA GLN A 167 8.10 14.42 13.82
C GLN A 167 7.37 15.77 13.75
N ARG A 168 6.38 15.91 12.85
CA ARG A 168 5.56 17.14 12.75
C ARG A 168 4.80 17.45 14.03
N LEU A 169 4.34 16.43 14.77
CA LEU A 169 3.73 16.60 16.08
C LEU A 169 4.73 17.11 17.10
N ARG A 170 5.94 16.54 17.20
CA ARG A 170 7.02 16.99 18.08
C ARG A 170 7.40 18.46 17.82
N GLU A 171 7.41 18.85 16.57
CA GLU A 171 7.76 20.21 16.13
C GLU A 171 6.59 21.21 16.25
N GLY A 172 5.40 20.77 16.72
CA GLY A 172 4.21 21.62 16.81
C GLY A 172 3.66 22.07 15.45
N GLN A 173 4.06 21.40 14.36
CA GLN A 173 3.67 21.75 12.98
C GLN A 173 2.45 20.96 12.47
N ALA A 174 1.96 20.00 13.26
CA ALA A 174 0.82 19.20 12.85
C ALA A 174 -0.49 20.01 12.96
N ARG A 175 -1.32 19.88 11.93
CA ARG A 175 -2.66 20.44 11.89
C ARG A 175 -3.67 19.32 11.66
N ALA A 176 -4.83 19.40 12.31
CA ALA A 176 -5.87 18.40 12.21
C ALA A 176 -7.24 19.03 11.94
N ALA A 177 -7.95 18.49 10.97
CA ALA A 177 -9.34 18.83 10.71
C ALA A 177 -10.24 18.11 11.71
N ALA A 178 -11.11 18.84 12.38
CA ALA A 178 -12.10 18.26 13.29
C ALA A 178 -13.08 17.35 12.51
N GLY A 179 -13.34 16.17 13.06
CA GLY A 179 -14.32 15.22 12.50
C GLY A 179 -13.95 14.59 11.16
N HIS A 180 -12.79 14.88 10.56
CA HIS A 180 -12.32 14.20 9.36
C HIS A 180 -11.70 12.85 9.71
N TRP A 181 -12.24 11.76 9.17
CA TRP A 181 -11.81 10.41 9.51
C TRP A 181 -10.49 10.01 8.86
N ALA A 182 -9.57 9.51 9.68
CA ALA A 182 -8.34 8.86 9.27
C ALA A 182 -8.49 7.34 9.30
N ASN A 183 -7.99 6.67 8.28
CA ASN A 183 -7.84 5.22 8.23
C ASN A 183 -6.35 4.91 8.17
N ARG A 184 -5.91 3.91 8.91
CA ARG A 184 -4.51 3.51 9.01
C ARG A 184 -4.38 2.01 8.76
N ILE A 185 -3.17 1.60 8.41
CA ILE A 185 -2.74 0.20 8.46
C ILE A 185 -1.24 0.18 8.76
N HIS A 186 -0.83 -0.70 9.67
CA HIS A 186 0.60 -0.90 9.94
C HIS A 186 1.27 -1.52 8.72
N ILE A 187 2.49 -1.09 8.40
CA ILE A 187 3.20 -1.55 7.20
C ILE A 187 3.46 -3.07 7.22
N ASP A 188 3.65 -3.67 8.39
CA ASP A 188 3.82 -5.13 8.52
C ASP A 188 2.51 -5.88 8.24
N ASP A 189 1.35 -5.30 8.59
CA ASP A 189 0.04 -5.86 8.27
C ASP A 189 -0.29 -5.66 6.78
N ALA A 190 0.12 -4.54 6.20
CA ALA A 190 0.03 -4.35 4.75
C ALA A 190 0.87 -5.37 3.99
N ALA A 191 2.10 -5.66 4.46
CA ALA A 191 2.95 -6.71 3.89
C ALA A 191 2.34 -8.11 4.07
N ALA A 192 1.75 -8.38 5.24
CA ALA A 192 1.03 -9.63 5.49
C ALA A 192 -0.19 -9.79 4.57
N ALA A 193 -0.93 -8.70 4.30
CA ALA A 193 -2.05 -8.71 3.38
C ALA A 193 -1.62 -9.02 1.94
N VAL A 194 -0.52 -8.43 1.46
CA VAL A 194 0.03 -8.73 0.13
C VAL A 194 0.45 -10.21 0.03
N ASP A 195 1.22 -10.71 1.00
CA ASP A 195 1.64 -12.12 1.06
C ASP A 195 0.41 -13.07 1.10
N HIS A 196 -0.57 -12.77 1.94
CA HIS A 196 -1.81 -13.54 2.06
C HIS A 196 -2.56 -13.62 0.73
N LEU A 197 -2.78 -12.48 0.06
CA LEU A 197 -3.52 -12.42 -1.21
C LEU A 197 -2.77 -13.06 -2.39
N LEU A 198 -1.43 -13.06 -2.38
CA LEU A 198 -0.62 -13.80 -3.34
C LEU A 198 -0.87 -15.32 -3.24
N HIS A 199 -1.23 -15.82 -2.06
CA HIS A 199 -1.38 -17.26 -1.78
C HIS A 199 -2.82 -17.70 -1.58
N LEU A 200 -3.77 -16.79 -1.42
CA LEU A 200 -5.17 -17.11 -1.22
C LEU A 200 -5.71 -17.91 -2.43
N PRO A 201 -6.26 -19.13 -2.24
CA PRO A 201 -6.64 -20.00 -3.38
C PRO A 201 -7.70 -19.36 -4.29
N ALA A 202 -8.73 -18.77 -3.72
CA ALA A 202 -9.85 -18.16 -4.44
C ALA A 202 -10.14 -16.75 -3.88
N PRO A 203 -9.29 -15.74 -4.21
CA PRO A 203 -9.54 -14.39 -3.74
C PRO A 203 -10.68 -13.72 -4.49
N LEU A 204 -11.35 -12.80 -3.82
CA LEU A 204 -12.22 -11.83 -4.45
C LEU A 204 -11.39 -10.77 -5.20
N PRO A 205 -11.97 -10.03 -6.14
CA PRO A 205 -11.22 -9.11 -7.00
C PRO A 205 -10.69 -7.87 -6.28
N CYS A 206 -11.23 -7.52 -5.10
CA CYS A 206 -10.83 -6.33 -4.36
C CYS A 206 -10.91 -6.54 -2.85
N TYR A 207 -9.95 -5.93 -2.12
CA TYR A 207 -9.90 -5.90 -0.66
C TYR A 207 -9.50 -4.52 -0.15
N LEU A 208 -10.06 -4.11 1.00
CA LEU A 208 -9.65 -2.92 1.73
C LEU A 208 -8.65 -3.31 2.83
N GLY A 209 -7.48 -2.69 2.79
CA GLY A 209 -6.44 -2.86 3.82
C GLY A 209 -6.45 -1.67 4.78
N ALA A 210 -7.09 -1.85 5.92
CA ALA A 210 -7.14 -0.90 7.04
C ALA A 210 -7.11 -1.66 8.36
N ASP A 211 -6.78 -0.96 9.47
CA ASP A 211 -6.96 -1.48 10.82
C ASP A 211 -8.46 -1.47 11.24
N ASP A 212 -8.74 -1.91 12.47
CA ASP A 212 -10.11 -2.00 12.99
C ASP A 212 -10.62 -0.68 13.58
N THR A 213 -9.75 0.33 13.76
CA THR A 213 -10.03 1.53 14.56
C THR A 213 -9.85 2.84 13.78
N PRO A 214 -10.65 3.10 12.72
CA PRO A 214 -10.65 4.41 12.10
C PRO A 214 -10.98 5.49 13.15
N MET A 215 -10.27 6.61 13.11
CA MET A 215 -10.38 7.66 14.13
C MET A 215 -10.42 9.05 13.46
N PRO A 216 -11.17 10.02 13.98
CA PRO A 216 -11.06 11.41 13.54
C PRO A 216 -9.62 11.94 13.67
N LEU A 217 -9.15 12.73 12.69
CA LEU A 217 -7.76 13.23 12.63
C LEU A 217 -7.37 14.02 13.88
N ASP A 218 -8.27 14.89 14.36
CA ASP A 218 -8.06 15.68 15.58
C ASP A 218 -7.88 14.78 16.81
N GLN A 219 -8.66 13.72 16.92
CA GLN A 219 -8.55 12.77 18.02
C GLN A 219 -7.26 11.94 17.93
N LEU A 220 -6.96 11.39 16.74
CA LEU A 220 -5.73 10.63 16.51
C LEU A 220 -4.48 11.49 16.81
N TYR A 221 -4.40 12.68 16.21
CA TYR A 221 -3.24 13.55 16.40
C TYR A 221 -3.12 14.07 17.83
N GLY A 222 -4.26 14.38 18.50
CA GLY A 222 -4.27 14.74 19.90
C GLY A 222 -3.80 13.59 20.82
N ALA A 223 -4.20 12.36 20.55
CA ALA A 223 -3.72 11.19 21.29
C ALA A 223 -2.22 10.96 21.09
N LEU A 224 -1.73 11.06 19.84
CA LEU A 224 -0.30 10.93 19.53
C LEU A 224 0.54 12.05 20.15
N ALA A 225 0.05 13.30 20.13
CA ALA A 225 0.73 14.43 20.78
C ALA A 225 0.91 14.17 22.29
N ARG A 226 -0.12 13.66 22.97
CA ARG A 226 -0.02 13.28 24.40
C ARG A 226 1.02 12.18 24.63
N LEU A 227 1.06 11.14 23.79
CA LEU A 227 2.07 10.06 23.89
C LEU A 227 3.49 10.60 23.68
N LEU A 228 3.66 11.58 22.82
CA LEU A 228 4.95 12.22 22.52
C LEU A 228 5.33 13.33 23.51
N GLN A 229 4.44 13.68 24.46
CA GLN A 229 4.58 14.87 25.32
C GLN A 229 4.82 16.15 24.49
N ALA A 230 4.17 16.23 23.33
CA ALA A 230 4.28 17.30 22.36
C ALA A 230 3.07 18.27 22.46
N PRO A 231 3.17 19.48 21.91
CA PRO A 231 2.03 20.40 21.82
C PRO A 231 0.84 19.77 21.08
N PRO A 232 -0.40 20.10 21.48
CA PRO A 232 -1.58 19.61 20.75
C PRO A 232 -1.57 20.10 19.30
N PRO A 233 -2.13 19.33 18.36
CA PRO A 233 -2.21 19.76 16.97
C PRO A 233 -3.08 20.99 16.83
N ALA A 234 -2.65 21.95 16.02
CA ALA A 234 -3.48 23.12 15.70
C ALA A 234 -4.66 22.73 14.81
N PRO A 235 -5.81 23.41 14.91
CA PRO A 235 -6.89 23.27 13.95
C PRO A 235 -6.40 23.53 12.52
N GLY A 236 -6.90 22.76 11.55
CA GLY A 236 -6.52 22.88 10.16
C GLY A 236 -7.61 22.42 9.20
N PRO A 237 -7.47 22.70 7.91
CA PRO A 237 -8.41 22.24 6.90
C PRO A 237 -8.36 20.72 6.74
N ALA A 238 -9.43 20.15 6.21
CA ALA A 238 -9.42 18.76 5.75
C ALA A 238 -8.33 18.56 4.67
N PRO A 239 -7.67 17.39 4.63
CA PRO A 239 -6.67 17.10 3.61
C PRO A 239 -7.28 17.26 2.21
N ALA A 240 -6.63 18.05 1.36
CA ALA A 240 -7.13 18.30 0.00
C ALA A 240 -7.25 16.99 -0.79
N GLN A 241 -8.37 16.81 -1.49
CA GLN A 241 -8.64 15.66 -2.35
C GLN A 241 -8.69 14.30 -1.61
N VAL A 242 -8.80 14.32 -0.28
CA VAL A 242 -8.98 13.12 0.54
C VAL A 242 -10.33 13.23 1.24
N GLY A 243 -11.30 12.47 0.80
CA GLY A 243 -12.63 12.48 1.40
C GLY A 243 -12.67 11.81 2.78
N SER A 244 -13.56 12.28 3.65
CA SER A 244 -13.80 11.71 4.97
C SER A 244 -14.61 10.42 4.85
N LYS A 245 -14.11 9.32 5.40
CA LYS A 245 -14.72 7.98 5.34
C LYS A 245 -14.12 7.04 6.36
N ARG A 246 -14.81 5.97 6.69
CA ARG A 246 -14.30 4.86 7.50
C ARG A 246 -14.22 3.60 6.65
N MET A 247 -13.05 2.98 6.56
CA MET A 247 -12.82 1.77 5.76
C MET A 247 -13.15 0.51 6.57
N SER A 248 -13.95 -0.37 5.99
CA SER A 248 -14.23 -1.70 6.55
C SER A 248 -13.23 -2.72 6.00
N ASN A 249 -12.44 -3.34 6.87
CA ASN A 249 -11.52 -4.42 6.51
C ASN A 249 -12.17 -5.82 6.64
N ARG A 250 -13.48 -5.89 6.79
CA ARG A 250 -14.20 -7.15 7.07
C ARG A 250 -13.94 -8.22 6.02
N ARG A 251 -13.91 -7.85 4.74
CA ARG A 251 -13.64 -8.79 3.63
C ARG A 251 -12.23 -9.38 3.73
N LEU A 252 -11.23 -8.54 4.02
CA LEU A 252 -9.85 -8.98 4.19
C LEU A 252 -9.71 -9.93 5.40
N LYS A 253 -10.33 -9.62 6.53
CA LYS A 253 -10.32 -10.49 7.72
C LYS A 253 -11.10 -11.80 7.47
N ALA A 254 -12.23 -11.74 6.79
CA ALA A 254 -13.01 -12.92 6.43
C ALA A 254 -12.26 -13.88 5.49
N SER A 255 -11.26 -13.39 4.74
CA SER A 255 -10.37 -14.23 3.94
C SER A 255 -9.33 -15.03 4.75
N GLY A 256 -9.28 -14.83 6.07
CA GLY A 256 -8.38 -15.52 6.99
C GLY A 256 -7.14 -14.71 7.43
N LEU A 257 -7.03 -13.43 7.04
CA LEU A 257 -5.95 -12.57 7.53
C LEU A 257 -6.24 -12.08 8.96
N ALA A 258 -5.30 -12.31 9.88
CA ALA A 258 -5.27 -11.68 11.20
C ALA A 258 -4.31 -10.49 11.19
N LEU A 259 -4.77 -9.32 11.65
CA LEU A 259 -3.92 -8.16 11.83
C LEU A 259 -3.10 -8.30 13.13
N ARG A 260 -1.82 -7.99 13.06
CA ARG A 260 -0.96 -7.86 14.25
C ARG A 260 -1.24 -6.55 14.99
N TRP A 261 -1.59 -5.51 14.24
CA TRP A 261 -1.85 -4.15 14.72
C TRP A 261 -3.29 -3.71 14.37
N PRO A 262 -4.32 -4.31 15.01
CA PRO A 262 -5.71 -3.97 14.72
C PRO A 262 -6.10 -2.58 15.23
N ASP A 263 -5.29 -1.95 16.09
CA ASP A 263 -5.46 -0.61 16.63
C ASP A 263 -4.22 0.24 16.31
N SER A 264 -4.40 1.25 15.46
CA SER A 264 -3.30 2.14 15.07
C SER A 264 -2.74 2.94 16.24
N LEU A 265 -3.55 3.32 17.23
CA LEU A 265 -3.05 4.05 18.40
C LEU A 265 -2.11 3.17 19.24
N ALA A 266 -2.46 1.91 19.44
CA ALA A 266 -1.60 0.93 20.10
C ALA A 266 -0.30 0.70 19.30
N GLY A 267 -0.40 0.59 17.95
CA GLY A 267 0.75 0.46 17.07
C GLY A 267 1.70 1.66 17.13
N TYR A 268 1.17 2.87 17.10
CA TYR A 268 1.98 4.09 17.28
C TYR A 268 2.64 4.18 18.65
N ARG A 269 1.93 3.75 19.71
CA ARG A 269 2.51 3.69 21.06
C ARG A 269 3.74 2.78 21.11
N ASP A 270 3.64 1.57 20.57
CA ASP A 270 4.77 0.63 20.50
C ASP A 270 5.99 1.24 19.74
N LEU A 271 5.74 1.95 18.64
CA LEU A 271 6.79 2.64 17.89
C LEU A 271 7.49 3.73 18.70
N ILE A 272 6.72 4.50 19.47
CA ILE A 272 7.23 5.58 20.32
C ILE A 272 8.06 5.00 21.48
N GLU A 273 7.54 3.99 22.16
CA GLU A 273 8.19 3.33 23.29
C GLU A 273 9.50 2.65 22.90
N ARG A 274 9.58 2.12 21.69
CA ARG A 274 10.82 1.50 21.14
C ARG A 274 11.79 2.50 20.52
N GLY A 275 11.47 3.78 20.49
CA GLY A 275 12.33 4.78 19.84
C GLY A 275 12.51 4.60 18.33
N MET A 276 11.53 3.98 17.66
CA MET A 276 11.55 3.74 16.22
C MET A 276 10.92 4.90 15.40
N VAL A 277 10.97 6.13 15.95
CA VAL A 277 10.31 7.33 15.44
C VAL A 277 11.24 8.54 15.46
#